data_5b1f83ef029074cc72db039813f18aa4
#
_entry.id   5b1f83ef029074cc72db039813f18aa4
#
_cell.length_a   1.000
_cell.length_b   1.000
_cell.length_c   1.000
_cell.angle_alpha   90.00
_cell.angle_beta   90.00
_cell.angle_gamma   90.00
#
_symmetry.space_group_name_H-M   'P 1'
#
loop_
_entity.id
_entity.type
_entity.pdbx_description
1 polymer ?
#
loop_
_entity_poly.entity_id
_entity_poly.type
_entity_poly.pdbx_seq_one_letter_code
_entity_poly.pdbx_strand_id
1 'polypeptide(L)'
;TLIGCGTAYHSCLMAKYWFEELTTLDVNIDIASEFRYRKNRFKKDTLYVFVSQSGETADTYAALDLCNKNEMKTCAVVNVIESSIARDSNFVLPIHCGPEIGVASTKAFLGQILVLYILSLKLSSLRKEIVVKDYQEKIKDLKELPKLIEKTLLIDNEIQAISSTFNDAKGSMFLGRGFSYPIALEGALKLKELSYVHAEGYPAGEMKHGPLALIEEGMPCLL
;
A
#
# COMPACT_ATOMS: atom_id res chain seq x y z
N THR A 1 8.11 7.55 9.10
CA THR A 1 6.69 7.76 8.78
C THR A 1 6.47 7.51 7.29
N LEU A 2 5.50 6.65 6.94
CA LEU A 2 5.09 6.37 5.55
C LEU A 2 3.83 7.18 5.23
N ILE A 3 3.80 7.86 4.08
CA ILE A 3 2.73 8.80 3.73
C ILE A 3 2.28 8.56 2.28
N GLY A 4 0.97 8.45 2.07
CA GLY A 4 0.38 8.27 0.75
C GLY A 4 -1.11 8.54 0.73
N CYS A 5 -1.74 8.44 -0.44
CA CYS A 5 -3.18 8.53 -0.65
C CYS A 5 -3.69 7.27 -1.36
N GLY A 6 -4.92 6.84 -1.08
CA GLY A 6 -5.58 5.72 -1.77
C GLY A 6 -4.72 4.45 -1.80
N THR A 7 -4.51 3.89 -2.98
CA THR A 7 -3.66 2.70 -3.21
C THR A 7 -2.27 2.83 -2.57
N ALA A 8 -1.63 4.00 -2.68
CA ALA A 8 -0.33 4.23 -2.06
C ALA A 8 -0.39 4.23 -0.52
N TYR A 9 -1.48 4.72 0.07
CA TYR A 9 -1.72 4.61 1.50
C TYR A 9 -1.92 3.13 1.93
N HIS A 10 -2.63 2.33 1.14
CA HIS A 10 -2.79 0.90 1.41
C HIS A 10 -1.44 0.15 1.34
N SER A 11 -0.56 0.54 0.41
CA SER A 11 0.80 0.00 0.36
C SER A 11 1.62 0.35 1.62
N CYS A 12 1.45 1.57 2.16
CA CYS A 12 2.07 1.98 3.42
C CYS A 12 1.53 1.15 4.61
N LEU A 13 0.21 0.91 4.67
CA LEU A 13 -0.40 0.06 5.70
C LEU A 13 0.17 -1.35 5.69
N MET A 14 0.35 -1.94 4.50
CA MET A 14 0.93 -3.27 4.37
C MET A 14 2.40 -3.29 4.80
N ALA A 15 3.17 -2.28 4.37
CA ALA A 15 4.58 -2.16 4.70
C ALA A 15 4.84 -2.05 6.20
N LYS A 16 3.94 -1.43 6.96
CA LYS A 16 4.06 -1.31 8.41
C LYS A 16 4.30 -2.65 9.09
N TYR A 17 3.53 -3.69 8.71
CA TYR A 17 3.68 -5.02 9.28
C TYR A 17 5.10 -5.58 9.08
N TRP A 18 5.67 -5.37 7.88
CA TRP A 18 7.03 -5.85 7.60
C TRP A 18 8.09 -5.07 8.36
N PHE A 19 7.93 -3.75 8.49
CA PHE A 19 8.85 -2.96 9.31
C PHE A 19 8.79 -3.38 10.77
N GLU A 20 7.60 -3.58 11.33
CA GLU A 20 7.42 -4.03 12.72
C GLU A 20 7.93 -5.45 12.97
N GLU A 21 7.81 -6.35 11.97
CA GLU A 21 8.33 -7.71 12.06
C GLU A 21 9.86 -7.78 11.93
N LEU A 22 10.42 -7.00 11.01
CA LEU A 22 11.82 -7.11 10.61
C LEU A 22 12.75 -6.12 11.31
N THR A 23 12.21 -5.09 11.93
CA THR A 23 13.01 -4.01 12.55
C THR A 23 12.43 -3.58 13.90
N THR A 24 13.25 -2.91 14.71
CA THR A 24 12.82 -2.24 15.93
C THR A 24 12.45 -0.76 15.70
N LEU A 25 12.21 -0.37 14.48
CA LEU A 25 11.85 1.01 14.13
C LEU A 25 10.39 1.31 14.46
N ASP A 26 10.15 2.46 15.08
CA ASP A 26 8.79 3.00 15.20
C ASP A 26 8.27 3.43 13.84
N VAL A 27 7.22 2.78 13.35
CA VAL A 27 6.63 3.09 12.05
C VAL A 27 5.25 3.69 12.18
N ASN A 28 5.14 4.95 11.79
CA ASN A 28 3.87 5.66 11.67
C ASN A 28 3.41 5.69 10.22
N ILE A 29 2.10 5.66 10.01
CA ILE A 29 1.49 5.80 8.70
C ILE A 29 0.54 6.97 8.72
N ASP A 30 0.48 7.68 7.61
CA ASP A 30 -0.39 8.83 7.48
C ASP A 30 -1.01 8.95 6.10
N ILE A 31 -2.22 9.51 6.05
CA ILE A 31 -2.87 9.88 4.80
C ILE A 31 -2.39 11.29 4.43
N ALA A 32 -1.83 11.45 3.23
CA ALA A 32 -1.23 12.72 2.83
C ALA A 32 -2.24 13.88 2.81
N SER A 33 -3.48 13.61 2.41
CA SER A 33 -4.56 14.61 2.41
C SER A 33 -4.92 15.15 3.80
N GLU A 34 -4.72 14.33 4.85
CA GLU A 34 -4.95 14.74 6.24
C GLU A 34 -3.67 15.32 6.86
N PHE A 35 -2.52 14.74 6.53
CA PHE A 35 -1.21 15.17 7.04
C PHE A 35 -0.95 16.65 6.75
N ARG A 36 -1.30 17.14 5.56
CA ARG A 36 -1.04 18.52 5.14
C ARG A 36 -1.81 19.59 5.92
N TYR A 37 -2.96 19.26 6.50
CA TYR A 37 -3.85 20.24 7.15
C TYR A 37 -3.77 20.27 8.67
N ARG A 38 -3.22 19.24 9.29
CA ARG A 38 -3.13 19.21 10.74
C ARG A 38 -1.81 19.78 11.26
N LYS A 39 -1.75 20.10 12.55
CA LYS A 39 -0.53 20.51 13.25
C LYS A 39 0.35 19.27 13.52
N ASN A 40 1.35 19.06 12.67
CA ASN A 40 2.29 17.98 12.82
C ASN A 40 3.39 18.29 13.85
N ARG A 41 3.81 17.25 14.58
CA ARG A 41 4.99 17.30 15.45
C ARG A 41 6.14 16.60 14.74
N PHE A 42 7.01 17.38 14.09
CA PHE A 42 8.16 16.83 13.39
C PHE A 42 9.25 16.37 14.37
N LYS A 43 9.84 15.20 14.08
CA LYS A 43 10.98 14.66 14.83
C LYS A 43 12.18 14.57 13.86
N LYS A 44 13.33 15.13 14.25
CA LYS A 44 14.54 15.21 13.40
C LYS A 44 15.18 13.86 13.09
N ASP A 45 14.94 12.84 13.90
CA ASP A 45 15.41 11.46 13.73
C ASP A 45 14.47 10.59 12.90
N THR A 46 13.46 11.19 12.28
CA THR A 46 12.45 10.49 11.48
C THR A 46 12.70 10.71 9.99
N LEU A 47 12.67 9.61 9.23
CA LEU A 47 12.57 9.64 7.77
C LEU A 47 11.10 9.66 7.36
N TYR A 48 10.72 10.63 6.53
CA TYR A 48 9.38 10.75 5.95
C TYR A 48 9.41 10.18 4.53
N VAL A 49 8.68 9.09 4.31
CA VAL A 49 8.64 8.36 3.04
C VAL A 49 7.32 8.64 2.33
N PHE A 50 7.38 9.25 1.17
CA PHE A 50 6.23 9.62 0.35
C PHE A 50 6.04 8.63 -0.78
N VAL A 51 4.89 7.96 -0.81
CA VAL A 51 4.57 6.93 -1.80
C VAL A 51 3.57 7.48 -2.79
N SER A 52 3.91 7.43 -4.09
CA SER A 52 3.03 7.86 -5.17
C SER A 52 3.43 7.18 -6.48
N GLN A 53 2.47 6.69 -7.26
CA GLN A 53 2.77 6.11 -8.56
C GLN A 53 3.28 7.19 -9.53
N SER A 54 2.51 8.26 -9.73
CA SER A 54 2.86 9.35 -10.66
C SER A 54 3.94 10.29 -10.12
N GLY A 55 4.07 10.38 -8.78
CA GLY A 55 4.90 11.40 -8.14
C GLY A 55 4.38 12.83 -8.30
N GLU A 56 3.12 13.00 -8.75
CA GLU A 56 2.45 14.29 -8.96
C GLU A 56 1.15 14.42 -8.15
N THR A 57 0.89 13.51 -7.20
CA THR A 57 -0.30 13.58 -6.34
C THR A 57 -0.24 14.84 -5.48
N ALA A 58 -1.17 15.76 -5.68
CA ALA A 58 -1.14 17.12 -5.10
C ALA A 58 -1.04 17.10 -3.56
N ASP A 59 -1.82 16.24 -2.88
CA ASP A 59 -1.78 16.13 -1.43
C ASP A 59 -0.47 15.53 -0.92
N THR A 60 0.07 14.52 -1.63
CA THR A 60 1.35 13.91 -1.28
C THR A 60 2.50 14.89 -1.47
N TYR A 61 2.47 15.69 -2.54
CA TYR A 61 3.45 16.75 -2.77
C TYR A 61 3.37 17.84 -1.69
N ALA A 62 2.16 18.27 -1.34
CA ALA A 62 2.00 19.29 -0.28
C ALA A 62 2.47 18.78 1.11
N ALA A 63 2.30 17.50 1.39
CA ALA A 63 2.83 16.88 2.60
C ALA A 63 4.37 16.81 2.57
N LEU A 64 4.98 16.53 1.42
CA LEU A 64 6.43 16.58 1.21
C LEU A 64 6.96 18.00 1.41
N ASP A 65 6.36 18.99 0.76
CA ASP A 65 6.75 20.41 0.88
C ASP A 65 6.70 20.89 2.33
N LEU A 66 5.67 20.46 3.08
CA LEU A 66 5.57 20.74 4.51
C LEU A 66 6.73 20.13 5.32
N CYS A 67 7.15 18.91 5.00
CA CYS A 67 8.33 18.25 5.61
C CYS A 67 9.62 18.99 5.24
N ASN A 68 9.79 19.38 3.98
CA ASN A 68 10.96 20.10 3.51
C ASN A 68 11.07 21.49 4.17
N LYS A 69 9.97 22.23 4.32
CA LYS A 69 9.92 23.52 5.04
C LYS A 69 10.30 23.39 6.51
N ASN A 70 10.15 22.21 7.10
CA ASN A 70 10.57 21.91 8.46
C ASN A 70 11.93 21.18 8.54
N GLU A 71 12.69 21.15 7.43
CA GLU A 71 14.04 20.56 7.33
C GLU A 71 14.08 19.07 7.71
N MET A 72 13.00 18.33 7.41
CA MET A 72 12.93 16.88 7.66
C MET A 72 13.61 16.10 6.53
N LYS A 73 14.12 14.90 6.86
CA LYS A 73 14.64 13.96 5.87
C LYS A 73 13.48 13.29 5.14
N THR A 74 13.52 13.34 3.81
CA THR A 74 12.44 12.86 2.94
C THR A 74 12.94 11.81 1.95
N CYS A 75 12.06 10.86 1.62
CA CYS A 75 12.31 9.83 0.63
C CYS A 75 11.05 9.65 -0.24
N ALA A 76 11.22 9.62 -1.55
CA ALA A 76 10.16 9.31 -2.50
C ALA A 76 10.21 7.83 -2.91
N VAL A 77 9.06 7.16 -2.90
CA VAL A 77 8.83 5.87 -3.55
C VAL A 77 7.89 6.12 -4.72
N VAL A 78 8.43 6.24 -5.92
CA VAL A 78 7.69 6.70 -7.11
C VAL A 78 8.03 5.88 -8.35
N ASN A 79 7.09 5.83 -9.30
CA ASN A 79 7.34 5.19 -10.59
C ASN A 79 7.92 6.17 -11.62
N VAL A 80 7.60 7.47 -11.51
CA VAL A 80 8.11 8.52 -12.40
C VAL A 80 9.21 9.29 -11.67
N ILE A 81 10.46 9.01 -12.02
CA ILE A 81 11.63 9.58 -11.32
C ILE A 81 11.88 11.06 -11.65
N GLU A 82 11.29 11.57 -12.71
CA GLU A 82 11.34 12.99 -13.11
C GLU A 82 10.20 13.80 -12.47
N SER A 83 9.37 13.19 -11.64
CA SER A 83 8.23 13.84 -10.99
C SER A 83 8.63 14.86 -9.94
N SER A 84 7.68 15.74 -9.60
CA SER A 84 7.87 16.78 -8.59
C SER A 84 8.22 16.19 -7.21
N ILE A 85 7.54 15.13 -6.79
CA ILE A 85 7.84 14.45 -5.52
C ILE A 85 9.25 13.86 -5.53
N ALA A 86 9.69 13.28 -6.65
CA ALA A 86 11.06 12.75 -6.77
C ALA A 86 12.13 13.85 -6.70
N ARG A 87 11.93 14.93 -7.47
CA ARG A 87 12.90 16.04 -7.52
C ARG A 87 13.10 16.73 -6.18
N ASP A 88 12.04 16.87 -5.41
CA ASP A 88 12.06 17.65 -4.16
C ASP A 88 12.33 16.78 -2.92
N SER A 89 12.52 15.45 -3.08
CA SER A 89 12.89 14.53 -2.01
C SER A 89 14.41 14.40 -1.86
N ASN A 90 14.90 14.17 -0.63
CA ASN A 90 16.32 13.91 -0.40
C ASN A 90 16.80 12.58 -1.01
N PHE A 91 15.91 11.57 -1.06
CA PHE A 91 16.20 10.25 -1.61
C PHE A 91 15.05 9.80 -2.50
N VAL A 92 15.36 8.99 -3.51
CA VAL A 92 14.37 8.43 -4.44
C VAL A 92 14.57 6.92 -4.56
N LEU A 93 13.50 6.17 -4.39
CA LEU A 93 13.41 4.74 -4.62
C LEU A 93 12.42 4.50 -5.76
N PRO A 94 12.91 4.17 -6.97
CA PRO A 94 12.06 3.96 -8.12
C PRO A 94 11.32 2.62 -8.05
N ILE A 95 10.06 2.60 -8.50
CA ILE A 95 9.21 1.39 -8.53
C ILE A 95 9.50 0.54 -9.77
N HIS A 96 9.87 1.15 -10.89
CA HIS A 96 10.19 0.48 -12.17
C HIS A 96 9.09 -0.40 -12.76
N CYS A 97 7.81 -0.08 -12.57
CA CYS A 97 6.71 -0.87 -13.13
C CYS A 97 6.25 -0.42 -14.53
N GLY A 98 6.99 0.51 -15.17
CA GLY A 98 6.62 1.09 -16.47
C GLY A 98 5.36 1.96 -16.39
N PRO A 99 4.85 2.47 -17.54
CA PRO A 99 3.67 3.31 -17.55
C PRO A 99 2.42 2.52 -17.13
N GLU A 100 1.59 3.11 -16.29
CA GLU A 100 0.27 2.59 -15.92
C GLU A 100 -0.78 3.33 -16.76
N ILE A 101 -1.49 2.58 -17.63
CA ILE A 101 -2.41 3.15 -18.62
C ILE A 101 -3.84 3.18 -18.06
N GLY A 102 -4.19 2.22 -17.21
CA GLY A 102 -5.51 2.14 -16.58
C GLY A 102 -5.72 3.24 -15.54
N VAL A 103 -6.98 3.59 -15.28
CA VAL A 103 -7.35 4.54 -14.22
C VAL A 103 -7.04 3.97 -12.85
N ALA A 104 -7.40 2.70 -12.62
CA ALA A 104 -7.14 2.00 -11.37
C ALA A 104 -5.69 1.51 -11.31
N SER A 105 -4.98 1.87 -10.24
CA SER A 105 -3.62 1.38 -10.00
C SER A 105 -3.64 -0.12 -9.67
N THR A 106 -2.82 -0.91 -10.36
CA THR A 106 -2.69 -2.36 -10.17
C THR A 106 -1.24 -2.78 -9.98
N LYS A 107 -0.47 -2.84 -11.07
CA LYS A 107 0.96 -3.23 -11.01
C LYS A 107 1.80 -2.24 -10.19
N ALA A 108 1.44 -0.97 -10.16
CA ALA A 108 2.14 0.01 -9.33
C ALA A 108 1.95 -0.26 -7.83
N PHE A 109 0.79 -0.76 -7.40
CA PHE A 109 0.58 -1.22 -6.03
C PHE A 109 1.55 -2.35 -5.67
N LEU A 110 1.66 -3.39 -6.53
CA LEU A 110 2.63 -4.46 -6.33
C LEU A 110 4.07 -3.95 -6.29
N GLY A 111 4.41 -3.02 -7.17
CA GLY A 111 5.73 -2.39 -7.18
C GLY A 111 6.01 -1.58 -5.91
N GLN A 112 5.03 -0.83 -5.40
CA GLN A 112 5.14 -0.07 -4.15
C GLN A 112 5.38 -0.98 -2.95
N ILE A 113 4.57 -2.03 -2.77
CA ILE A 113 4.74 -2.97 -1.67
C ILE A 113 6.08 -3.70 -1.76
N LEU A 114 6.53 -4.06 -2.98
CA LEU A 114 7.82 -4.71 -3.19
C LEU A 114 8.99 -3.80 -2.78
N VAL A 115 8.99 -2.54 -3.22
CA VAL A 115 10.04 -1.57 -2.86
C VAL A 115 10.06 -1.31 -1.36
N LEU A 116 8.89 -1.16 -0.72
CA LEU A 116 8.79 -0.97 0.73
C LEU A 116 9.25 -2.20 1.51
N TYR A 117 8.94 -3.41 1.03
CA TYR A 117 9.44 -4.65 1.61
C TYR A 117 10.97 -4.77 1.50
N ILE A 118 11.53 -4.48 0.32
CA ILE A 118 13.00 -4.46 0.12
C ILE A 118 13.65 -3.42 1.03
N LEU A 119 13.03 -2.25 1.21
CA LEU A 119 13.51 -1.23 2.13
C LEU A 119 13.53 -1.73 3.57
N SER A 120 12.46 -2.39 4.04
CA SER A 120 12.41 -2.95 5.39
C SER A 120 13.48 -4.02 5.61
N LEU A 121 13.67 -4.94 4.65
CA LEU A 121 14.75 -5.94 4.68
C LEU A 121 16.13 -5.30 4.71
N LYS A 122 16.36 -4.28 3.87
CA LYS A 122 17.66 -3.60 3.82
C LYS A 122 17.98 -2.89 5.14
N LEU A 123 17.00 -2.20 5.72
CA LEU A 123 17.17 -1.52 7.01
C LEU A 123 17.42 -2.53 8.13
N SER A 124 16.67 -3.62 8.17
CA SER A 124 16.87 -4.72 9.13
C SER A 124 18.31 -5.29 9.05
N SER A 125 18.81 -5.50 7.83
CA SER A 125 20.17 -5.98 7.59
C SER A 125 21.24 -4.97 8.03
N LEU A 126 21.07 -3.69 7.69
CA LEU A 126 22.00 -2.62 8.08
C LEU A 126 22.06 -2.43 9.61
N ARG A 127 20.93 -2.60 10.28
CA ARG A 127 20.80 -2.51 11.73
C ARG A 127 21.19 -3.81 12.46
N LYS A 128 21.52 -4.87 11.69
CA LYS A 128 21.87 -6.21 12.19
C LYS A 128 20.73 -6.85 13.02
N GLU A 129 19.50 -6.59 12.65
CA GLU A 129 18.29 -7.08 13.30
C GLU A 129 17.77 -8.39 12.66
N ILE A 130 18.26 -8.74 11.46
CA ILE A 130 18.00 -10.02 10.78
C ILE A 130 19.27 -10.83 10.63
N VAL A 131 19.17 -12.15 10.81
CA VAL A 131 20.27 -13.09 10.58
C VAL A 131 20.56 -13.20 9.09
N VAL A 132 21.84 -13.29 8.72
CA VAL A 132 22.27 -13.34 7.31
C VAL A 132 21.59 -14.45 6.51
N LYS A 133 21.40 -15.63 7.11
CA LYS A 133 20.71 -16.75 6.48
C LYS A 133 19.26 -16.39 6.12
N ASP A 134 18.52 -15.84 7.08
CA ASP A 134 17.11 -15.47 6.88
C ASP A 134 16.96 -14.35 5.84
N TYR A 135 17.87 -13.38 5.86
CA TYR A 135 17.93 -12.34 4.82
C TYR A 135 18.12 -12.94 3.43
N GLN A 136 19.06 -13.88 3.27
CA GLN A 136 19.31 -14.56 2.00
C GLN A 136 18.12 -15.38 1.52
N GLU A 137 17.41 -16.04 2.44
CA GLU A 137 16.20 -16.80 2.13
C GLU A 137 15.09 -15.88 1.63
N LYS A 138 14.80 -14.78 2.32
CA LYS A 138 13.83 -13.76 1.87
C LYS A 138 14.18 -13.16 0.51
N ILE A 139 15.45 -12.92 0.21
CA ILE A 139 15.90 -12.47 -1.12
C ILE A 139 15.68 -13.57 -2.18
N LYS A 140 15.87 -14.83 -1.84
CA LYS A 140 15.58 -15.94 -2.76
C LYS A 140 14.08 -16.03 -3.06
N ASP A 141 13.22 -15.90 -2.05
CA ASP A 141 11.76 -15.89 -2.22
C ASP A 141 11.29 -14.75 -3.13
N LEU A 142 11.87 -13.56 -2.97
CA LEU A 142 11.59 -12.42 -3.86
C LEU A 142 11.92 -12.71 -5.35
N LYS A 143 12.94 -13.52 -5.63
CA LYS A 143 13.28 -13.92 -7.00
C LYS A 143 12.30 -14.90 -7.61
N GLU A 144 11.55 -15.65 -6.80
CA GLU A 144 10.49 -16.54 -7.25
C GLU A 144 9.14 -15.82 -7.45
N LEU A 145 9.00 -14.58 -6.94
CA LEU A 145 7.75 -13.81 -7.01
C LEU A 145 7.16 -13.67 -8.44
N PRO A 146 7.95 -13.41 -9.50
CA PRO A 146 7.40 -13.34 -10.85
C PRO A 146 6.67 -14.61 -11.27
N LYS A 147 7.22 -15.81 -10.98
CA LYS A 147 6.59 -17.09 -11.29
C LYS A 147 5.30 -17.31 -10.51
N LEU A 148 5.27 -16.84 -9.25
CA LEU A 148 4.06 -16.93 -8.42
C LEU A 148 2.96 -16.02 -8.96
N ILE A 149 3.31 -14.82 -9.43
CA ILE A 149 2.37 -13.90 -10.08
C ILE A 149 1.81 -14.52 -11.36
N GLU A 150 2.68 -15.06 -12.24
CA GLU A 150 2.25 -15.76 -13.46
C GLU A 150 1.27 -16.89 -13.15
N LYS A 151 1.58 -17.71 -12.13
CA LYS A 151 0.70 -18.79 -11.68
C LYS A 151 -0.64 -18.28 -11.14
N THR A 152 -0.62 -17.17 -10.38
CA THR A 152 -1.84 -16.56 -9.84
C THR A 152 -2.75 -16.03 -10.95
N LEU A 153 -2.19 -15.48 -12.02
CA LEU A 153 -2.98 -14.99 -13.17
C LEU A 153 -3.74 -16.10 -13.90
N LEU A 154 -3.40 -17.38 -13.71
CA LEU A 154 -4.11 -18.51 -14.32
C LEU A 154 -5.50 -18.76 -13.73
N ILE A 155 -5.84 -18.16 -12.56
CA ILE A 155 -7.16 -18.30 -11.93
C ILE A 155 -8.22 -17.35 -12.54
N ASP A 156 -7.92 -16.65 -13.61
CA ASP A 156 -8.81 -15.65 -14.24
C ASP A 156 -10.20 -16.23 -14.56
N ASN A 157 -10.27 -17.42 -15.14
CA ASN A 157 -11.54 -18.07 -15.46
C ASN A 157 -12.38 -18.39 -14.21
N GLU A 158 -11.76 -18.72 -13.09
CA GLU A 158 -12.43 -18.99 -11.83
C GLU A 158 -13.01 -17.69 -11.25
N ILE A 159 -12.24 -16.59 -11.30
CA ILE A 159 -12.69 -15.27 -10.89
C ILE A 159 -13.84 -14.80 -11.78
N GLN A 160 -13.75 -15.00 -13.09
CA GLN A 160 -14.84 -14.64 -14.01
C GLN A 160 -16.15 -15.39 -13.69
N ALA A 161 -16.07 -16.68 -13.33
CA ALA A 161 -17.24 -17.44 -12.93
C ALA A 161 -17.92 -16.87 -11.66
N ILE A 162 -17.14 -16.38 -10.70
CA ILE A 162 -17.64 -15.77 -9.47
C ILE A 162 -18.16 -14.35 -9.71
N SER A 163 -17.63 -13.62 -10.69
CA SER A 163 -17.95 -12.21 -10.90
C SER A 163 -19.44 -11.94 -11.14
N SER A 164 -20.18 -12.92 -11.65
CA SER A 164 -21.63 -12.82 -11.87
C SER A 164 -22.40 -12.57 -10.55
N THR A 165 -21.88 -12.96 -9.40
CA THR A 165 -22.53 -12.73 -8.08
C THR A 165 -22.59 -11.26 -7.71
N PHE A 166 -21.82 -10.40 -8.41
CA PHE A 166 -21.80 -8.96 -8.18
C PHE A 166 -22.75 -8.17 -9.06
N ASN A 167 -23.35 -8.79 -10.09
CA ASN A 167 -24.18 -8.07 -11.07
C ASN A 167 -25.36 -7.32 -10.45
N ASP A 168 -26.04 -7.93 -9.48
CA ASP A 168 -27.20 -7.35 -8.80
C ASP A 168 -26.86 -6.89 -7.36
N ALA A 169 -25.60 -6.93 -6.97
CA ALA A 169 -25.17 -6.56 -5.63
C ALA A 169 -25.28 -5.04 -5.42
N LYS A 170 -26.01 -4.63 -4.38
CA LYS A 170 -26.08 -3.22 -3.96
C LYS A 170 -24.81 -2.74 -3.27
N GLY A 171 -24.04 -3.68 -2.74
CA GLY A 171 -22.77 -3.45 -2.08
C GLY A 171 -22.02 -4.75 -1.84
N SER A 172 -20.78 -4.63 -1.40
CA SER A 172 -19.94 -5.79 -1.05
C SER A 172 -19.00 -5.44 0.10
N MET A 173 -18.58 -6.45 0.84
CA MET A 173 -17.60 -6.31 1.91
C MET A 173 -16.33 -7.10 1.60
N PHE A 174 -15.20 -6.46 1.86
CA PHE A 174 -13.88 -7.07 1.81
C PHE A 174 -13.33 -7.14 3.24
N LEU A 175 -13.06 -8.34 3.70
CA LEU A 175 -12.64 -8.57 5.07
C LEU A 175 -11.23 -9.12 5.10
N GLY A 176 -10.39 -8.54 5.94
CA GLY A 176 -9.02 -8.99 6.10
C GLY A 176 -8.53 -8.89 7.53
N ARG A 177 -7.51 -9.67 7.87
CA ARG A 177 -6.86 -9.63 9.17
C ARG A 177 -5.35 -9.58 9.00
N GLY A 178 -4.65 -8.80 9.83
CA GLY A 178 -3.21 -8.61 9.69
C GLY A 178 -2.86 -8.08 8.29
N PHE A 179 -1.96 -8.73 7.58
CA PHE A 179 -1.59 -8.37 6.21
C PHE A 179 -2.76 -8.35 5.21
N SER A 180 -3.80 -9.17 5.43
CA SER A 180 -4.94 -9.21 4.54
C SER A 180 -5.86 -7.99 4.69
N TYR A 181 -5.77 -7.22 5.78
CA TYR A 181 -6.61 -6.04 5.94
C TYR A 181 -6.29 -4.93 4.91
N PRO A 182 -5.04 -4.50 4.71
CA PRO A 182 -4.72 -3.58 3.62
C PRO A 182 -5.07 -4.11 2.23
N ILE A 183 -5.00 -5.42 2.01
CA ILE A 183 -5.44 -6.06 0.75
C ILE A 183 -6.95 -5.94 0.59
N ALA A 184 -7.73 -6.16 1.65
CA ALA A 184 -9.19 -5.97 1.64
C ALA A 184 -9.57 -4.51 1.31
N LEU A 185 -8.86 -3.53 1.87
CA LEU A 185 -9.05 -2.12 1.53
C LEU A 185 -8.76 -1.83 0.06
N GLU A 186 -7.67 -2.39 -0.47
CA GLU A 186 -7.30 -2.21 -1.88
C GLU A 186 -8.29 -2.91 -2.82
N GLY A 187 -8.73 -4.13 -2.50
CA GLY A 187 -9.75 -4.84 -3.26
C GLY A 187 -11.07 -4.07 -3.31
N ALA A 188 -11.54 -3.57 -2.18
CA ALA A 188 -12.74 -2.72 -2.11
C ALA A 188 -12.57 -1.44 -2.93
N LEU A 189 -11.40 -0.81 -2.91
CA LEU A 189 -11.10 0.37 -3.72
C LEU A 189 -11.16 0.03 -5.21
N LYS A 190 -10.53 -1.08 -5.64
CA LYS A 190 -10.53 -1.50 -7.05
C LYS A 190 -11.94 -1.83 -7.55
N LEU A 191 -12.75 -2.50 -6.75
CA LEU A 191 -14.13 -2.78 -7.13
C LEU A 191 -14.93 -1.49 -7.32
N LYS A 192 -14.84 -0.52 -6.39
CA LYS A 192 -15.49 0.80 -6.52
C LYS A 192 -15.07 1.55 -7.79
N GLU A 193 -13.77 1.59 -8.06
CA GLU A 193 -13.23 2.36 -9.19
C GLU A 193 -13.66 1.79 -10.55
N LEU A 194 -13.77 0.46 -10.66
CA LEU A 194 -13.95 -0.22 -11.95
C LEU A 194 -15.39 -0.61 -12.25
N SER A 195 -16.18 -0.96 -11.21
CA SER A 195 -17.55 -1.44 -11.37
C SER A 195 -18.62 -0.47 -10.88
N TYR A 196 -18.22 0.57 -10.12
CA TYR A 196 -19.13 1.48 -9.42
C TYR A 196 -20.02 0.81 -8.36
N VAL A 197 -19.79 -0.47 -8.04
CA VAL A 197 -20.43 -1.16 -6.93
C VAL A 197 -19.87 -0.61 -5.62
N HIS A 198 -20.74 -0.28 -4.68
CA HIS A 198 -20.32 0.12 -3.35
C HIS A 198 -19.56 -1.02 -2.68
N ALA A 199 -18.34 -0.77 -2.23
CA ALA A 199 -17.50 -1.77 -1.60
C ALA A 199 -16.72 -1.17 -0.43
N GLU A 200 -16.67 -1.87 0.68
CA GLU A 200 -15.96 -1.44 1.88
C GLU A 200 -15.01 -2.53 2.38
N GLY A 201 -13.84 -2.09 2.82
CA GLY A 201 -12.84 -2.97 3.44
C GLY A 201 -12.84 -2.79 4.95
N TYR A 202 -12.91 -3.90 5.71
CA TYR A 202 -12.87 -3.89 7.17
C TYR A 202 -11.82 -4.85 7.73
N PRO A 203 -11.23 -4.53 8.88
CA PRO A 203 -10.57 -5.55 9.69
C PRO A 203 -11.64 -6.59 10.11
N ALA A 204 -11.41 -7.87 9.81
CA ALA A 204 -12.43 -8.90 10.05
C ALA A 204 -12.93 -8.97 11.51
N GLY A 205 -12.06 -8.62 12.47
CA GLY A 205 -12.44 -8.52 13.89
C GLY A 205 -13.47 -7.43 14.19
N GLU A 206 -13.45 -6.33 13.41
CA GLU A 206 -14.33 -5.18 13.59
C GLU A 206 -15.77 -5.42 13.07
N MET A 207 -16.00 -6.52 12.36
CA MET A 207 -17.35 -6.88 11.89
C MET A 207 -18.37 -6.87 13.02
N LYS A 208 -17.98 -7.34 14.21
CA LYS A 208 -18.86 -7.41 15.40
C LYS A 208 -19.15 -6.03 16.03
N HIS A 209 -18.46 -4.99 15.61
CA HIS A 209 -18.52 -3.65 16.19
C HIS A 209 -19.29 -2.66 15.30
N GLY A 210 -20.26 -3.17 14.53
CA GLY A 210 -21.16 -2.35 13.71
C GLY A 210 -21.41 -2.89 12.31
N PRO A 211 -20.36 -3.14 11.49
CA PRO A 211 -20.54 -3.52 10.07
C PRO A 211 -21.39 -4.76 9.83
N LEU A 212 -21.48 -5.68 10.79
CA LEU A 212 -22.34 -6.87 10.70
C LEU A 212 -23.82 -6.50 10.46
N ALA A 213 -24.26 -5.33 10.91
CA ALA A 213 -25.63 -4.85 10.71
C ALA A 213 -25.96 -4.54 9.23
N LEU A 214 -24.94 -4.39 8.38
CA LEU A 214 -25.09 -4.12 6.95
C LEU A 214 -25.20 -5.39 6.10
N ILE A 215 -24.94 -6.57 6.69
CA ILE A 215 -25.01 -7.84 5.96
C ILE A 215 -26.47 -8.18 5.69
N GLU A 216 -26.80 -8.34 4.41
CA GLU A 216 -28.09 -8.79 3.93
C GLU A 216 -27.93 -9.98 2.98
N GLU A 217 -29.05 -10.70 2.72
CA GLU A 217 -29.03 -11.82 1.77
C GLU A 217 -28.61 -11.36 0.37
N GLY A 218 -27.69 -12.09 -0.23
CA GLY A 218 -27.12 -11.76 -1.55
C GLY A 218 -25.98 -10.76 -1.54
N MET A 219 -25.55 -10.23 -0.37
CA MET A 219 -24.38 -9.36 -0.31
C MET A 219 -23.07 -10.17 -0.43
N PRO A 220 -22.24 -9.93 -1.47
CA PRO A 220 -20.94 -10.59 -1.58
C PRO A 220 -19.98 -10.16 -0.47
N CYS A 221 -19.39 -11.17 0.22
CA CYS A 221 -18.35 -10.96 1.21
C CYS A 221 -17.09 -11.71 0.79
N LEU A 222 -15.99 -10.99 0.64
CA LEU A 222 -14.67 -11.53 0.27
C LEU A 222 -13.79 -11.60 1.51
N LEU A 223 -13.09 -12.74 1.68
CA LEU A 223 -12.23 -13.02 2.84
C LEU A 223 -10.77 -13.22 2.39
#